data_50b4b2376d6cca6f4e6f139bea6b930c
#
_entry.id   50b4b2376d6cca6f4e6f139bea6b930c
#
_cell.length_a   1.000
_cell.length_b   1.000
_cell.length_c   1.000
_cell.angle_alpha   90.00
_cell.angle_beta   90.00
_cell.angle_gamma   90.00
#
_symmetry.space_group_name_H-M   'P 1'
#
loop_
_entity.id
_entity.type
_entity.pdbx_description
1 polymer ?
#
loop_
_entity_poly.entity_id
_entity_poly.type
_entity_poly.pdbx_seq_one_letter_code
_entity_poly.pdbx_strand_id
1 'polypeptide(L)'
;MEKQRALLAAVAAASLLLSASPAGHAAPAGKAAGSQSAPTVLAKGLLSPLHLSDGPDGSVLVSEEFAGQLTKIARDGSKSVVYRNAAWDVAGSDRRGRTIYLAESQGAGPMDPRPLAGHIRSIDADGKHRTFGDLAALERKHNADGGTSYGFKDLPAACAAKLPKDIQASYKGQIDSHPYGIEVYGDTIYVADAGANAIVSVDVESGEAETVAVLPARPHTFTAKEAAALKLPGCIAGHTYRFEPVPTDVERGPDGWLYVSVLPGGPEDPVLGARGAVYKVNPHNGHVKLFADDVMSPTGLDMDDDGHVYVASLFGKGVLRLSAHSGKQTVVLPGMLTADVDIRGESIYATVNSLPAPNAAPDGRVVKAPLGD
;
A
#
# COMPACT_ATOMS: atom_id res chain seq x y z
N MET A 1 18.02 9.78 3.33
CA MET A 1 18.58 8.49 2.88
C MET A 1 18.18 7.33 3.79
N GLU A 2 18.05 7.50 5.11
CA GLU A 2 17.58 6.43 6.02
C GLU A 2 16.08 6.10 5.84
N LYS A 3 15.21 7.10 5.64
CA LYS A 3 13.77 6.91 5.44
C LYS A 3 13.40 6.16 4.14
N GLN A 4 14.19 6.27 3.07
CA GLN A 4 14.02 5.45 1.85
C GLN A 4 14.27 3.96 2.09
N ARG A 5 15.00 3.62 3.14
CA ARG A 5 15.27 2.24 3.53
C ARG A 5 14.14 1.63 4.34
N ALA A 6 13.35 2.43 5.07
CA ALA A 6 12.25 1.93 5.90
C ALA A 6 11.04 1.45 5.07
N LEU A 7 10.65 2.16 4.00
CA LEU A 7 9.57 1.69 3.12
C LEU A 7 9.97 0.45 2.32
N LEU A 8 11.25 0.39 1.90
CA LEU A 8 11.84 -0.83 1.33
C LEU A 8 11.96 -1.95 2.37
N ALA A 9 11.86 -1.67 3.67
CA ALA A 9 11.99 -2.65 4.74
C ALA A 9 10.66 -3.22 5.23
N ALA A 10 9.56 -2.48 5.17
CA ALA A 10 8.21 -3.09 5.28
C ALA A 10 7.93 -4.02 4.09
N VAL A 11 8.59 -3.78 2.95
CA VAL A 11 8.58 -4.61 1.73
C VAL A 11 9.78 -5.55 1.64
N ALA A 12 10.81 -5.41 2.46
CA ALA A 12 12.07 -6.15 2.34
C ALA A 12 12.61 -6.66 3.68
N ALA A 13 12.06 -7.76 4.16
CA ALA A 13 12.89 -8.72 4.90
C ALA A 13 13.79 -9.50 3.93
N ALA A 14 14.47 -8.82 2.99
CA ALA A 14 15.59 -9.35 2.22
C ALA A 14 16.17 -8.23 1.33
N SER A 15 17.13 -7.49 1.86
CA SER A 15 17.90 -6.49 1.09
C SER A 15 18.88 -7.19 0.17
N LEU A 16 18.63 -7.23 -1.12
CA LEU A 16 19.63 -7.46 -2.16
C LEU A 16 19.69 -6.26 -3.10
N LEU A 17 20.88 -5.73 -3.21
CA LEU A 17 21.29 -4.54 -3.96
C LEU A 17 20.70 -4.51 -5.39
N LEU A 18 19.89 -3.50 -5.68
CA LEU A 18 19.49 -3.14 -7.03
C LEU A 18 20.64 -2.41 -7.74
N SER A 19 21.32 -3.12 -8.63
CA SER A 19 22.03 -2.51 -9.76
C SER A 19 21.11 -2.58 -10.98
N ALA A 20 20.26 -1.58 -11.16
CA ALA A 20 19.45 -1.44 -12.36
C ALA A 20 20.21 -0.62 -13.41
N SER A 21 20.67 -1.25 -14.46
CA SER A 21 21.01 -0.57 -15.71
C SER A 21 19.74 -0.35 -16.53
N PRO A 22 19.51 0.84 -17.09
CA PRO A 22 18.36 1.07 -17.94
C PRO A 22 18.61 0.46 -19.33
N ALA A 23 18.05 -0.71 -19.59
CA ALA A 23 17.95 -1.20 -20.96
C ALA A 23 16.67 -0.64 -21.59
N GLY A 24 16.82 0.31 -22.49
CA GLY A 24 15.74 0.83 -23.30
C GLY A 24 15.15 -0.27 -24.20
N HIS A 25 13.92 -0.65 -23.95
CA HIS A 25 13.13 -1.44 -24.88
C HIS A 25 12.08 -0.55 -25.51
N ALA A 26 12.26 -0.30 -26.81
CA ALA A 26 11.21 0.27 -27.65
C ALA A 26 10.04 -0.72 -27.73
N ALA A 27 8.86 -0.31 -27.30
CA ALA A 27 7.63 -1.09 -27.43
C ALA A 27 7.17 -1.11 -28.90
N PRO A 28 6.65 -2.24 -29.42
CA PRO A 28 6.05 -2.27 -30.74
C PRO A 28 4.74 -1.47 -30.75
N ALA A 29 4.54 -0.67 -31.82
CA ALA A 29 3.33 0.11 -32.02
C ALA A 29 2.10 -0.80 -32.14
N GLY A 30 1.31 -0.90 -31.07
CA GLY A 30 -0.01 -1.51 -31.06
C GLY A 30 -1.06 -0.50 -31.58
N LYS A 31 -2.07 -1.00 -32.30
CA LYS A 31 -3.17 -0.25 -32.90
C LYS A 31 -3.83 0.71 -31.90
N ALA A 32 -4.06 1.95 -32.33
CA ALA A 32 -4.68 3.02 -31.57
C ALA A 32 -6.04 2.59 -30.96
N ALA A 33 -6.05 2.44 -29.64
CA ALA A 33 -7.26 2.62 -28.85
C ALA A 33 -7.62 4.12 -28.88
N GLY A 34 -8.92 4.44 -28.84
CA GLY A 34 -9.41 5.81 -28.95
C GLY A 34 -8.57 6.79 -28.13
N SER A 35 -8.37 8.02 -28.65
CA SER A 35 -7.49 9.02 -28.06
C SER A 35 -8.00 9.44 -26.67
N GLN A 36 -7.55 8.75 -25.62
CA GLN A 36 -7.68 9.27 -24.26
C GLN A 36 -6.85 10.57 -24.20
N SER A 37 -7.47 11.64 -23.74
CA SER A 37 -6.76 12.90 -23.49
C SER A 37 -5.64 12.66 -22.48
N ALA A 38 -4.47 13.27 -22.74
CA ALA A 38 -3.34 13.15 -21.81
C ALA A 38 -3.76 13.63 -20.40
N PRO A 39 -3.31 12.94 -19.33
CA PRO A 39 -3.65 13.33 -17.97
C PRO A 39 -3.14 14.74 -17.66
N THR A 40 -3.95 15.52 -16.93
CA THR A 40 -3.57 16.85 -16.44
C THR A 40 -2.75 16.74 -15.18
N VAL A 41 -1.60 17.40 -15.13
CA VAL A 41 -0.79 17.48 -13.91
C VAL A 41 -1.36 18.57 -13.00
N LEU A 42 -1.85 18.18 -11.82
CA LEU A 42 -2.40 19.11 -10.81
C LEU A 42 -1.31 19.70 -9.92
N ALA A 43 -0.32 18.86 -9.54
CA ALA A 43 0.83 19.27 -8.74
C ALA A 43 2.06 18.46 -9.11
N LYS A 44 3.25 19.02 -8.85
CA LYS A 44 4.55 18.40 -9.08
C LYS A 44 5.56 18.75 -7.99
N GLY A 45 6.68 18.04 -7.97
CA GLY A 45 7.76 18.26 -7.00
C GLY A 45 7.36 17.81 -5.60
N LEU A 46 6.57 16.72 -5.49
CA LEU A 46 6.20 16.09 -4.24
C LEU A 46 7.25 15.03 -3.87
N LEU A 47 7.56 14.92 -2.57
CA LEU A 47 8.49 13.92 -2.06
C LEU A 47 7.73 12.68 -1.58
N SER A 48 7.81 11.62 -2.35
CA SER A 48 7.13 10.34 -2.04
C SER A 48 5.64 10.51 -1.76
N PRO A 49 4.86 10.96 -2.77
CA PRO A 49 3.40 11.04 -2.65
C PRO A 49 2.84 9.62 -2.73
N LEU A 50 2.77 8.92 -1.59
CA LEU A 50 2.38 7.52 -1.54
C LEU A 50 0.89 7.31 -1.34
N HIS A 51 0.20 8.29 -0.73
CA HIS A 51 -1.26 8.28 -0.61
C HIS A 51 -1.87 9.59 -1.09
N LEU A 52 -3.09 9.50 -1.60
CA LEU A 52 -3.93 10.64 -1.92
C LEU A 52 -5.37 10.37 -1.50
N SER A 53 -6.11 11.41 -1.17
CA SER A 53 -7.54 11.33 -0.85
C SER A 53 -8.27 12.61 -1.17
N ASP A 54 -9.61 12.56 -1.15
CA ASP A 54 -10.45 13.73 -1.27
C ASP A 54 -10.23 14.69 -0.10
N GLY A 55 -9.97 15.94 -0.41
CA GLY A 55 -9.76 16.99 0.59
C GLY A 55 -10.96 17.94 0.71
N PRO A 56 -11.01 18.74 1.80
CA PRO A 56 -12.03 19.79 1.94
C PRO A 56 -12.04 20.74 0.76
N ASP A 57 -13.25 21.22 0.42
CA ASP A 57 -13.50 22.24 -0.62
C ASP A 57 -13.06 21.80 -2.04
N GLY A 58 -13.03 20.48 -2.29
CA GLY A 58 -12.63 19.86 -3.57
C GLY A 58 -11.13 19.94 -3.84
N SER A 59 -10.33 20.05 -2.80
CA SER A 59 -8.88 19.87 -2.86
C SER A 59 -8.51 18.38 -2.93
N VAL A 60 -7.22 18.11 -3.06
CA VAL A 60 -6.63 16.78 -2.92
C VAL A 60 -5.70 16.82 -1.71
N LEU A 61 -5.80 15.84 -0.84
CA LEU A 61 -4.81 15.59 0.21
C LEU A 61 -3.77 14.59 -0.32
N VAL A 62 -2.52 14.80 -0.01
CA VAL A 62 -1.42 13.94 -0.44
C VAL A 62 -0.45 13.74 0.70
N SER A 63 -0.24 12.50 1.09
CA SER A 63 0.80 12.16 2.04
C SER A 63 2.16 12.09 1.35
N GLU A 64 3.03 13.03 1.69
CA GLU A 64 4.46 12.98 1.32
C GLU A 64 5.19 12.21 2.44
N GLU A 65 5.06 10.88 2.42
CA GLU A 65 5.39 10.01 3.54
C GLU A 65 6.82 10.16 4.02
N PHE A 66 7.81 10.15 3.11
CA PHE A 66 9.22 10.31 3.51
C PHE A 66 9.58 11.73 4.01
N ALA A 67 8.70 12.70 3.75
CA ALA A 67 8.80 14.02 4.36
C ALA A 67 8.10 14.11 5.71
N GLY A 68 7.30 13.10 6.07
CA GLY A 68 6.46 13.09 7.25
C GLY A 68 5.45 14.23 7.22
N GLN A 69 4.73 14.41 6.09
CA GLN A 69 3.77 15.51 5.96
C GLN A 69 2.56 15.15 5.12
N LEU A 70 1.44 15.80 5.44
CA LEU A 70 0.23 15.82 4.62
C LEU A 70 0.12 17.19 3.92
N THR A 71 0.09 17.16 2.60
CA THR A 71 0.01 18.35 1.74
C THR A 71 -1.39 18.43 1.11
N LYS A 72 -2.03 19.58 1.22
CA LYS A 72 -3.27 19.92 0.51
C LYS A 72 -2.93 20.60 -0.81
N ILE A 73 -3.52 20.10 -1.91
CA ILE A 73 -3.45 20.67 -3.24
C ILE A 73 -4.83 21.27 -3.54
N ALA A 74 -4.90 22.58 -3.64
CA ALA A 74 -6.12 23.28 -3.98
C ALA A 74 -6.50 23.11 -5.47
N ARG A 75 -7.73 23.47 -5.84
CA ARG A 75 -8.22 23.34 -7.23
C ARG A 75 -7.39 24.11 -8.26
N ASP A 76 -6.72 25.18 -7.83
CA ASP A 76 -5.82 25.98 -8.68
C ASP A 76 -4.39 25.43 -8.76
N GLY A 77 -4.13 24.28 -8.10
CA GLY A 77 -2.83 23.62 -8.04
C GLY A 77 -1.89 24.18 -6.96
N SER A 78 -2.31 25.19 -6.19
CA SER A 78 -1.52 25.70 -5.07
C SER A 78 -1.38 24.64 -3.97
N LYS A 79 -0.20 24.57 -3.35
CA LYS A 79 0.13 23.57 -2.31
C LYS A 79 0.27 24.24 -0.95
N SER A 80 -0.28 23.61 0.09
CA SER A 80 -0.09 24.00 1.48
C SER A 80 0.07 22.76 2.37
N VAL A 81 1.02 22.78 3.30
CA VAL A 81 1.18 21.72 4.29
C VAL A 81 0.12 21.89 5.37
N VAL A 82 -0.74 20.88 5.56
CA VAL A 82 -1.79 20.88 6.58
C VAL A 82 -1.38 20.14 7.84
N TYR A 83 -0.43 19.21 7.72
CA TYR A 83 0.17 18.50 8.86
C TYR A 83 1.63 18.17 8.58
N ARG A 84 2.46 18.16 9.64
CA ARG A 84 3.86 17.71 9.55
C ARG A 84 4.30 17.07 10.86
N ASN A 85 4.88 15.89 10.73
CA ASN A 85 5.62 15.19 11.77
C ASN A 85 6.85 14.50 11.13
N ALA A 86 7.93 15.27 10.96
CA ALA A 86 9.09 14.83 10.17
C ALA A 86 9.83 13.60 10.74
N ALA A 87 9.57 13.24 11.99
CA ALA A 87 10.13 12.03 12.61
C ALA A 87 9.29 10.77 12.33
N TRP A 88 8.07 10.91 11.86
CA TRP A 88 7.11 9.83 11.66
C TRP A 88 6.82 9.64 10.17
N ASP A 89 6.34 8.47 9.82
CA ASP A 89 5.75 8.22 8.53
C ASP A 89 4.29 8.68 8.59
N VAL A 90 3.92 9.64 7.73
CA VAL A 90 2.57 10.17 7.58
C VAL A 90 1.96 9.48 6.38
N ALA A 91 1.11 8.50 6.63
CA ALA A 91 0.57 7.58 5.64
C ALA A 91 -0.84 8.00 5.16
N GLY A 92 -1.74 7.06 4.93
CA GLY A 92 -3.07 7.29 4.39
C GLY A 92 -3.86 8.35 5.14
N SER A 93 -4.67 9.09 4.41
CA SER A 93 -5.58 10.08 4.97
C SER A 93 -6.95 9.98 4.30
N ASP A 94 -7.98 10.35 5.04
CA ASP A 94 -9.35 10.47 4.55
C ASP A 94 -10.09 11.53 5.37
N ARG A 95 -11.34 11.84 5.06
CA ARG A 95 -12.11 12.88 5.74
C ARG A 95 -13.57 12.54 5.99
N ARG A 96 -14.11 13.11 7.03
CA ARG A 96 -15.56 13.19 7.25
C ARG A 96 -15.97 14.66 7.38
N GLY A 97 -16.71 15.15 6.41
CA GLY A 97 -17.04 16.56 6.33
C GLY A 97 -15.78 17.42 6.16
N ARG A 98 -15.47 18.27 7.15
CA ARG A 98 -14.26 19.11 7.15
C ARG A 98 -13.15 18.59 8.06
N THR A 99 -13.40 17.51 8.78
CA THR A 99 -12.39 16.88 9.63
C THR A 99 -11.56 15.90 8.80
N ILE A 100 -10.25 16.07 8.81
CA ILE A 100 -9.28 15.19 8.16
C ILE A 100 -8.80 14.19 9.21
N TYR A 101 -8.71 12.93 8.82
CA TYR A 101 -8.08 11.84 9.57
C TYR A 101 -6.84 11.39 8.83
N LEU A 102 -5.81 10.96 9.55
CA LEU A 102 -4.61 10.40 8.95
C LEU A 102 -3.98 9.36 9.87
N ALA A 103 -3.33 8.39 9.27
CA ALA A 103 -2.49 7.43 9.96
C ALA A 103 -1.06 7.95 10.05
N GLU A 104 -0.43 7.74 11.21
CA GLU A 104 1.00 8.00 11.37
C GLU A 104 1.67 6.94 12.24
N SER A 105 2.91 6.57 11.91
CA SER A 105 3.65 5.53 12.59
C SER A 105 5.14 5.79 12.64
N GLN A 106 5.83 5.02 13.49
CA GLN A 106 7.29 4.89 13.55
C GLN A 106 7.67 3.53 14.13
N GLY A 107 8.91 3.13 13.93
CA GLY A 107 9.46 1.91 14.52
C GLY A 107 8.93 0.62 13.89
N ALA A 108 8.21 0.72 12.75
CA ALA A 108 7.72 -0.44 12.02
C ALA A 108 8.87 -1.15 11.27
N GLY A 109 8.80 -2.47 11.26
CA GLY A 109 9.77 -3.33 10.61
C GLY A 109 11.13 -3.41 11.29
N PRO A 110 11.93 -4.42 10.96
CA PRO A 110 13.18 -4.74 11.66
C PRO A 110 14.32 -3.73 11.43
N MET A 111 14.16 -2.81 10.47
CA MET A 111 15.19 -1.83 10.10
C MET A 111 15.01 -0.47 10.78
N ASP A 112 13.88 -0.22 11.43
CA ASP A 112 13.66 1.00 12.19
C ASP A 112 13.95 0.79 13.68
N PRO A 113 15.02 1.38 14.24
CA PRO A 113 15.39 1.18 15.64
C PRO A 113 14.53 1.97 16.63
N ARG A 114 13.59 2.79 16.16
CA ARG A 114 12.70 3.59 17.02
C ARG A 114 11.70 2.71 17.73
N PRO A 115 11.18 3.13 18.90
CA PRO A 115 10.07 2.42 19.53
C PRO A 115 8.86 2.34 18.59
N LEU A 116 8.25 1.15 18.50
CA LEU A 116 7.05 0.93 17.73
C LEU A 116 5.91 1.81 18.24
N ALA A 117 5.34 2.63 17.37
CA ALA A 117 4.16 3.44 17.63
C ALA A 117 3.37 3.65 16.34
N GLY A 118 2.06 3.60 16.44
CA GLY A 118 1.13 3.81 15.32
C GLY A 118 -0.23 4.22 15.86
N HIS A 119 -0.81 5.26 15.29
CA HIS A 119 -2.10 5.79 15.73
C HIS A 119 -2.80 6.60 14.63
N ILE A 120 -4.04 6.96 14.90
CA ILE A 120 -4.81 7.89 14.09
C ILE A 120 -4.71 9.29 14.67
N ARG A 121 -4.62 10.27 13.78
CA ARG A 121 -4.74 11.68 14.10
C ARG A 121 -5.93 12.28 13.36
N SER A 122 -6.68 13.17 14.04
CA SER A 122 -7.65 14.04 13.38
C SER A 122 -7.23 15.49 13.43
N ILE A 123 -7.66 16.24 12.40
CA ILE A 123 -7.52 17.69 12.29
C ILE A 123 -8.90 18.24 11.96
N ASP A 124 -9.53 18.96 12.88
CA ASP A 124 -10.84 19.51 12.66
C ASP A 124 -10.83 20.80 11.79
N ALA A 125 -12.01 21.33 11.52
CA ALA A 125 -12.16 22.54 10.69
C ALA A 125 -11.46 23.79 11.27
N ASP A 126 -11.24 23.81 12.57
CA ASP A 126 -10.56 24.91 13.28
C ASP A 126 -9.05 24.67 13.42
N GLY A 127 -8.56 23.55 12.85
CA GLY A 127 -7.16 23.16 12.90
C GLY A 127 -6.74 22.53 14.24
N LYS A 128 -7.68 22.12 15.09
CA LYS A 128 -7.37 21.43 16.33
C LYS A 128 -7.06 19.95 16.06
N HIS A 129 -6.00 19.47 16.67
CA HIS A 129 -5.52 18.08 16.53
C HIS A 129 -5.97 17.22 17.69
N ARG A 130 -6.33 15.97 17.40
CA ARG A 130 -6.53 14.89 18.38
C ARG A 130 -5.76 13.65 17.92
N THR A 131 -5.11 12.95 18.85
CA THR A 131 -4.48 11.64 18.62
C THR A 131 -5.29 10.58 19.36
N PHE A 132 -5.58 9.46 18.69
CA PHE A 132 -6.38 8.36 19.23
C PHE A 132 -6.13 7.07 18.42
N GLY A 133 -6.75 5.95 18.83
CA GLY A 133 -6.59 4.68 18.13
C GLY A 133 -5.14 4.19 18.14
N ASP A 134 -4.60 3.85 19.34
CA ASP A 134 -3.21 3.32 19.47
C ASP A 134 -3.14 1.88 18.92
N LEU A 135 -2.87 1.76 17.60
CA LEU A 135 -2.77 0.49 16.91
C LEU A 135 -1.54 -0.32 17.36
N ALA A 136 -0.44 0.36 17.65
CA ALA A 136 0.75 -0.32 18.16
C ALA A 136 0.51 -0.91 19.57
N ALA A 137 -0.32 -0.28 20.40
CA ALA A 137 -0.73 -0.87 21.68
C ALA A 137 -1.66 -2.08 21.49
N LEU A 138 -2.61 -1.99 20.55
CA LEU A 138 -3.46 -3.12 20.15
C LEU A 138 -2.60 -4.32 19.74
N GLU A 139 -1.62 -4.08 18.87
CA GLU A 139 -0.73 -5.12 18.35
C GLU A 139 0.15 -5.71 19.43
N ARG A 140 0.77 -4.91 20.30
CA ARG A 140 1.53 -5.40 21.46
C ARG A 140 0.68 -6.27 22.41
N LYS A 141 -0.62 -5.98 22.52
CA LYS A 141 -1.53 -6.73 23.40
C LYS A 141 -1.99 -8.03 22.78
N HIS A 142 -2.26 -8.06 21.48
CA HIS A 142 -2.94 -9.18 20.82
C HIS A 142 -2.09 -9.92 19.81
N ASN A 143 -1.11 -9.26 19.16
CA ASN A 143 -0.34 -9.80 18.02
C ASN A 143 -1.28 -10.50 17.04
N ALA A 144 -2.00 -9.71 16.25
CA ALA A 144 -3.13 -10.16 15.45
C ALA A 144 -2.81 -11.39 14.58
N ASP A 145 -1.65 -11.39 13.94
CA ASP A 145 -1.20 -12.47 13.07
C ASP A 145 -0.26 -13.49 13.77
N GLY A 146 -0.04 -13.39 15.09
CA GLY A 146 0.87 -14.26 15.86
C GLY A 146 0.58 -15.76 15.77
N GLY A 147 -0.66 -16.12 15.41
CA GLY A 147 -1.06 -17.49 15.09
C GLY A 147 -0.64 -17.96 13.70
N THR A 148 -0.40 -17.03 12.77
CA THR A 148 -0.06 -17.30 11.37
C THR A 148 1.40 -17.74 11.22
N SER A 149 1.66 -18.65 10.31
CA SER A 149 3.03 -19.08 9.98
C SER A 149 3.41 -18.60 8.60
N TYR A 150 4.53 -17.94 8.51
CA TYR A 150 5.15 -17.43 7.30
C TYR A 150 6.41 -18.24 6.95
N GLY A 151 7.01 -17.98 5.80
CA GLY A 151 8.17 -18.71 5.33
C GLY A 151 7.83 -20.02 4.62
N PHE A 152 8.82 -20.87 4.45
CA PHE A 152 8.66 -22.17 3.81
C PHE A 152 7.86 -23.12 4.70
N LYS A 153 6.87 -23.80 4.11
CA LYS A 153 6.04 -24.76 4.84
C LYS A 153 6.81 -26.04 5.18
N ASP A 154 7.52 -26.60 4.19
CA ASP A 154 8.13 -27.94 4.27
C ASP A 154 9.53 -27.93 3.64
N LEU A 155 10.41 -26.99 4.05
CA LEU A 155 11.77 -26.94 3.55
C LEU A 155 12.67 -27.92 4.33
N PRO A 156 13.40 -28.84 3.67
CA PRO A 156 14.33 -29.73 4.34
C PRO A 156 15.39 -28.96 5.13
N ALA A 157 15.73 -29.42 6.33
CA ALA A 157 16.69 -28.76 7.22
C ALA A 157 18.06 -28.50 6.55
N ALA A 158 18.53 -29.45 5.71
CA ALA A 158 19.76 -29.30 4.94
C ALA A 158 19.68 -28.15 3.88
N CYS A 159 18.49 -27.81 3.41
CA CYS A 159 18.27 -26.68 2.53
C CYS A 159 18.11 -25.38 3.34
N ALA A 160 17.34 -25.43 4.43
CA ALA A 160 17.17 -24.28 5.34
C ALA A 160 18.52 -23.75 5.85
N ALA A 161 19.45 -24.64 6.17
CA ALA A 161 20.81 -24.28 6.62
C ALA A 161 21.65 -23.54 5.55
N LYS A 162 21.22 -23.52 4.29
CA LYS A 162 21.89 -22.82 3.18
C LYS A 162 21.27 -21.45 2.89
N LEU A 163 20.15 -21.11 3.51
CA LEU A 163 19.53 -19.79 3.32
C LEU A 163 20.46 -18.68 3.82
N PRO A 164 20.42 -17.49 3.21
CA PRO A 164 21.03 -16.29 3.78
C PRO A 164 20.57 -16.08 5.22
N LYS A 165 21.44 -15.52 6.08
CA LYS A 165 21.18 -15.39 7.52
C LYS A 165 19.99 -14.45 7.85
N ASP A 166 19.68 -13.55 6.95
CA ASP A 166 18.57 -12.60 7.01
C ASP A 166 17.24 -13.19 6.51
N ILE A 167 17.26 -14.43 5.97
CA ILE A 167 16.05 -15.13 5.53
C ILE A 167 15.72 -16.25 6.51
N GLN A 168 14.64 -16.06 7.26
CA GLN A 168 14.11 -17.12 8.12
C GLN A 168 13.39 -18.18 7.28
N ALA A 169 13.77 -19.45 7.49
CA ALA A 169 13.12 -20.55 6.79
C ALA A 169 11.62 -20.63 7.12
N SER A 170 11.25 -20.38 8.37
CA SER A 170 9.86 -20.32 8.83
C SER A 170 9.80 -19.49 10.12
N TYR A 171 8.73 -18.71 10.29
CA TYR A 171 8.50 -17.89 11.49
C TYR A 171 7.00 -17.68 11.74
N LYS A 172 6.65 -17.17 12.90
CA LYS A 172 5.31 -16.73 13.26
C LYS A 172 5.19 -15.23 13.09
N GLY A 173 3.96 -14.74 12.88
CA GLY A 173 3.68 -13.32 12.88
C GLY A 173 4.27 -12.64 14.12
N GLN A 174 4.89 -11.50 13.90
CA GLN A 174 5.63 -10.76 14.93
C GLN A 174 4.87 -9.50 15.29
N ILE A 175 5.12 -8.99 16.49
CA ILE A 175 4.54 -7.72 16.92
C ILE A 175 5.12 -6.61 16.04
N ASP A 176 4.32 -6.11 15.12
CA ASP A 176 4.62 -4.97 14.26
C ASP A 176 3.33 -4.22 13.92
N SER A 177 3.39 -2.91 13.71
CA SER A 177 2.23 -2.09 13.34
C SER A 177 2.68 -0.94 12.46
N HIS A 178 2.15 -0.90 11.27
CA HIS A 178 2.36 0.16 10.30
C HIS A 178 1.01 0.53 9.67
N PRO A 179 0.16 1.31 10.38
CA PRO A 179 -1.09 1.82 9.81
C PRO A 179 -0.76 2.62 8.53
N TYR A 180 -1.25 2.12 7.38
CA TYR A 180 -0.82 2.58 6.07
C TYR A 180 -1.96 3.23 5.30
N GLY A 181 -3.00 2.50 4.85
CA GLY A 181 -4.21 3.04 4.24
C GLY A 181 -5.34 3.20 5.25
N ILE A 182 -6.23 4.16 5.06
CA ILE A 182 -7.41 4.36 5.93
C ILE A 182 -8.64 4.75 5.13
N GLU A 183 -9.81 4.26 5.56
CA GLU A 183 -11.14 4.62 5.08
C GLU A 183 -12.03 5.06 6.25
N VAL A 184 -12.67 6.24 6.13
CA VAL A 184 -13.58 6.78 7.15
C VAL A 184 -15.03 6.54 6.75
N TYR A 185 -15.69 5.61 7.41
CA TYR A 185 -17.10 5.33 7.18
C TYR A 185 -17.96 5.52 8.44
N GLY A 186 -18.81 6.54 8.44
CA GLY A 186 -19.62 6.90 9.61
C GLY A 186 -18.73 7.29 10.80
N ASP A 187 -18.89 6.58 11.92
CA ASP A 187 -18.09 6.78 13.13
C ASP A 187 -16.96 5.75 13.27
N THR A 188 -16.61 5.04 12.19
CA THR A 188 -15.55 4.05 12.18
C THR A 188 -14.49 4.42 11.15
N ILE A 189 -13.22 4.27 11.53
CA ILE A 189 -12.08 4.32 10.61
C ILE A 189 -11.59 2.89 10.43
N TYR A 190 -11.59 2.39 9.20
CA TYR A 190 -10.92 1.15 8.86
C TYR A 190 -9.48 1.45 8.49
N VAL A 191 -8.56 0.63 8.95
CA VAL A 191 -7.12 0.82 8.77
C VAL A 191 -6.51 -0.44 8.20
N ALA A 192 -5.82 -0.31 7.08
CA ALA A 192 -4.91 -1.33 6.59
C ALA A 192 -3.61 -1.22 7.38
N ASP A 193 -3.42 -2.08 8.39
CA ASP A 193 -2.18 -2.12 9.17
C ASP A 193 -1.21 -3.11 8.51
N ALA A 194 -0.26 -2.57 7.76
CA ALA A 194 0.70 -3.32 6.97
C ALA A 194 1.63 -4.18 7.85
N GLY A 195 2.01 -3.68 9.04
CA GLY A 195 2.85 -4.41 9.98
C GLY A 195 2.12 -5.55 10.66
N ALA A 196 0.87 -5.33 11.09
CA ALA A 196 0.03 -6.33 11.73
C ALA A 196 -0.58 -7.36 10.77
N ASN A 197 -0.41 -7.19 9.45
CA ASN A 197 -1.04 -8.03 8.42
C ASN A 197 -2.57 -8.12 8.56
N ALA A 198 -3.20 -7.05 9.02
CA ALA A 198 -4.59 -7.04 9.46
C ALA A 198 -5.34 -5.78 9.01
N ILE A 199 -6.67 -5.89 8.99
CA ILE A 199 -7.56 -4.75 8.97
C ILE A 199 -8.02 -4.49 10.41
N VAL A 200 -7.89 -3.24 10.84
CA VAL A 200 -8.29 -2.75 12.16
C VAL A 200 -9.41 -1.74 12.00
N SER A 201 -10.37 -1.74 12.90
CA SER A 201 -11.36 -0.67 13.04
C SER A 201 -11.00 0.21 14.23
N VAL A 202 -11.21 1.52 14.09
CA VAL A 202 -11.03 2.51 15.14
C VAL A 202 -12.32 3.32 15.27
N ASP A 203 -12.93 3.33 16.44
CA ASP A 203 -14.08 4.18 16.72
C ASP A 203 -13.64 5.64 16.89
N VAL A 204 -14.26 6.53 16.13
CA VAL A 204 -13.87 7.96 16.06
C VAL A 204 -14.09 8.67 17.38
N GLU A 205 -15.12 8.30 18.16
CA GLU A 205 -15.47 8.98 19.40
C GLU A 205 -14.61 8.50 20.58
N SER A 206 -14.62 7.19 20.81
CA SER A 206 -13.88 6.57 21.94
C SER A 206 -12.39 6.43 21.66
N GLY A 207 -12.00 6.22 20.41
CA GLY A 207 -10.65 5.86 20.00
C GLY A 207 -10.34 4.38 20.26
N GLU A 208 -11.31 3.56 20.57
CA GLU A 208 -11.12 2.12 20.73
C GLU A 208 -10.77 1.48 19.40
N ALA A 209 -9.73 0.65 19.40
CA ALA A 209 -9.25 -0.05 18.22
C ALA A 209 -9.45 -1.56 18.38
N GLU A 210 -9.95 -2.22 17.34
CA GLU A 210 -10.20 -3.65 17.29
C GLU A 210 -9.74 -4.28 15.96
N THR A 211 -9.19 -5.50 16.02
CA THR A 211 -8.87 -6.26 14.80
C THR A 211 -10.14 -6.78 14.15
N VAL A 212 -10.40 -6.35 12.91
CA VAL A 212 -11.52 -6.84 12.09
C VAL A 212 -11.17 -8.18 11.45
N ALA A 213 -10.00 -8.28 10.81
CA ALA A 213 -9.56 -9.48 10.14
C ALA A 213 -8.05 -9.53 10.00
N VAL A 214 -7.46 -10.72 10.12
CA VAL A 214 -6.09 -11.02 9.69
C VAL A 214 -6.14 -11.54 8.27
N LEU A 215 -5.29 -10.99 7.39
CA LEU A 215 -5.24 -11.41 6.00
C LEU A 215 -4.43 -12.71 5.83
N PRO A 216 -4.79 -13.57 4.86
CA PRO A 216 -4.10 -14.83 4.64
C PRO A 216 -2.71 -14.60 4.03
N ALA A 217 -1.72 -15.37 4.48
CA ALA A 217 -0.40 -15.39 3.88
C ALA A 217 -0.46 -15.66 2.38
N ARG A 218 0.43 -15.02 1.61
CA ARG A 218 0.52 -15.14 0.15
C ARG A 218 1.49 -16.24 -0.25
N PRO A 219 1.02 -17.40 -0.74
CA PRO A 219 1.90 -18.49 -1.14
C PRO A 219 2.55 -18.22 -2.50
N HIS A 220 3.84 -18.52 -2.61
CA HIS A 220 4.59 -18.52 -3.86
C HIS A 220 5.51 -19.75 -3.92
N THR A 221 5.41 -20.54 -4.98
CA THR A 221 6.27 -21.72 -5.16
C THR A 221 7.45 -21.34 -6.05
N PHE A 222 8.65 -21.37 -5.47
CA PHE A 222 9.86 -20.98 -6.18
C PHE A 222 10.20 -21.92 -7.32
N THR A 223 10.54 -21.36 -8.47
CA THR A 223 11.15 -22.07 -9.57
C THR A 223 12.69 -22.07 -9.44
N ALA A 224 13.38 -22.96 -10.15
CA ALA A 224 14.84 -22.95 -10.20
C ALA A 224 15.39 -21.64 -10.84
N LYS A 225 14.66 -21.05 -11.79
CA LYS A 225 15.00 -19.76 -12.41
C LYS A 225 14.96 -18.61 -11.40
N GLU A 226 13.91 -18.53 -10.60
CA GLU A 226 13.77 -17.52 -9.55
C GLU A 226 14.83 -17.66 -8.47
N ALA A 227 15.06 -18.90 -7.99
CA ALA A 227 16.12 -19.16 -7.02
C ALA A 227 17.49 -18.67 -7.53
N ALA A 228 17.84 -18.98 -8.78
CA ALA A 228 19.09 -18.55 -9.39
C ALA A 228 19.17 -17.02 -9.57
N ALA A 229 18.10 -16.39 -10.05
CA ALA A 229 18.04 -14.94 -10.26
C ALA A 229 18.19 -14.16 -8.93
N LEU A 230 17.53 -14.63 -7.87
CA LEU A 230 17.60 -14.05 -6.52
C LEU A 230 18.84 -14.49 -5.73
N LYS A 231 19.74 -15.28 -6.33
CA LYS A 231 20.95 -15.83 -5.67
C LYS A 231 20.63 -16.64 -4.41
N LEU A 232 19.49 -17.30 -4.40
CA LEU A 232 19.05 -18.19 -3.35
C LEU A 232 19.50 -19.64 -3.63
N PRO A 233 19.59 -20.50 -2.60
CA PRO A 233 19.96 -21.89 -2.78
C PRO A 233 19.02 -22.61 -3.75
N GLY A 234 19.56 -23.30 -4.76
CA GLY A 234 18.75 -24.00 -5.76
C GLY A 234 17.81 -25.08 -5.19
N CYS A 235 18.08 -25.55 -3.97
CA CYS A 235 17.23 -26.53 -3.29
C CYS A 235 15.87 -25.99 -2.85
N ILE A 236 15.64 -24.66 -2.89
CA ILE A 236 14.30 -24.08 -2.61
C ILE A 236 13.32 -24.25 -3.78
N ALA A 237 13.82 -24.61 -4.97
CA ALA A 237 12.97 -24.81 -6.13
C ALA A 237 11.95 -25.95 -5.87
N GLY A 238 10.69 -25.69 -6.19
CA GLY A 238 9.57 -26.58 -5.90
C GLY A 238 9.00 -26.44 -4.49
N HIS A 239 9.61 -25.65 -3.61
CA HIS A 239 9.08 -25.37 -2.28
C HIS A 239 8.28 -24.06 -2.25
N THR A 240 7.19 -24.05 -1.48
CA THR A 240 6.30 -22.90 -1.32
C THR A 240 6.71 -22.07 -0.12
N TYR A 241 6.99 -20.81 -0.36
CA TYR A 241 7.14 -19.77 0.67
C TYR A 241 5.82 -19.05 0.86
N ARG A 242 5.41 -18.79 2.09
CA ARG A 242 4.23 -18.01 2.45
C ARG A 242 4.69 -16.64 2.90
N PHE A 243 4.51 -15.66 2.01
CA PHE A 243 4.82 -14.27 2.31
C PHE A 243 3.75 -13.65 3.21
N GLU A 244 4.13 -12.68 4.01
CA GLU A 244 3.19 -11.80 4.68
C GLU A 244 2.32 -11.08 3.65
N PRO A 245 1.01 -10.90 3.90
CA PRO A 245 0.12 -10.28 2.91
C PRO A 245 0.38 -8.77 2.76
N VAL A 246 0.76 -8.07 3.82
CA VAL A 246 1.05 -6.63 3.86
C VAL A 246 -0.09 -5.81 3.23
N PRO A 247 -1.21 -5.58 3.93
CA PRO A 247 -2.28 -4.73 3.42
C PRO A 247 -1.78 -3.29 3.25
N THR A 248 -2.08 -2.71 2.10
CA THR A 248 -1.59 -1.38 1.72
C THR A 248 -2.69 -0.34 1.66
N ASP A 249 -3.93 -0.77 1.40
CA ASP A 249 -5.05 0.15 1.37
C ASP A 249 -6.37 -0.57 1.66
N VAL A 250 -7.39 0.20 2.04
CA VAL A 250 -8.72 -0.31 2.36
C VAL A 250 -9.78 0.70 1.96
N GLU A 251 -10.78 0.23 1.18
CA GLU A 251 -11.91 1.03 0.73
C GLU A 251 -13.23 0.27 0.91
N ARG A 252 -14.30 0.98 1.23
CA ARG A 252 -15.61 0.38 1.39
C ARG A 252 -16.40 0.38 0.09
N GLY A 253 -16.62 -0.81 -0.45
CA GLY A 253 -17.40 -0.97 -1.68
C GLY A 253 -18.90 -0.74 -1.52
N PRO A 254 -19.61 -0.54 -2.65
CA PRO A 254 -21.07 -0.32 -2.67
C PRO A 254 -21.87 -1.52 -2.13
N ASP A 255 -21.30 -2.69 -2.08
CA ASP A 255 -21.88 -3.91 -1.49
C ASP A 255 -21.67 -4.02 0.03
N GLY A 256 -21.04 -3.02 0.64
CA GLY A 256 -20.78 -2.93 2.08
C GLY A 256 -19.59 -3.75 2.58
N TRP A 257 -18.83 -4.42 1.71
CA TRP A 257 -17.58 -5.06 2.04
C TRP A 257 -16.42 -4.08 1.96
N LEU A 258 -15.38 -4.33 2.71
CA LEU A 258 -14.10 -3.65 2.55
C LEU A 258 -13.30 -4.35 1.45
N TYR A 259 -12.73 -3.58 0.54
CA TYR A 259 -11.79 -4.05 -0.45
C TYR A 259 -10.39 -3.64 0.00
N VAL A 260 -9.46 -4.58 -0.05
CA VAL A 260 -8.13 -4.41 0.55
C VAL A 260 -7.08 -4.81 -0.46
N SER A 261 -6.21 -3.89 -0.83
CA SER A 261 -5.02 -4.21 -1.60
C SER A 261 -3.93 -4.79 -0.71
N VAL A 262 -3.17 -5.76 -1.23
CA VAL A 262 -2.04 -6.36 -0.52
C VAL A 262 -0.81 -6.42 -1.40
N LEU A 263 0.30 -5.90 -0.90
CA LEU A 263 1.64 -5.98 -1.49
C LEU A 263 2.46 -7.00 -0.70
N PRO A 264 2.54 -8.27 -1.12
CA PRO A 264 3.18 -9.30 -0.33
C PRO A 264 4.63 -8.97 0.00
N GLY A 265 5.03 -9.21 1.23
CA GLY A 265 6.40 -9.04 1.69
C GLY A 265 7.44 -9.75 0.82
N GLY A 266 8.71 -9.46 1.07
CA GLY A 266 9.83 -9.96 0.28
C GLY A 266 10.22 -9.04 -0.89
N PRO A 267 11.12 -9.47 -1.79
CA PRO A 267 11.65 -8.62 -2.83
C PRO A 267 10.62 -8.32 -3.93
N GLU A 268 10.49 -7.07 -4.31
CA GLU A 268 9.77 -6.63 -5.49
C GLU A 268 10.66 -6.79 -6.74
N ASP A 269 10.99 -8.04 -7.07
CA ASP A 269 11.82 -8.36 -8.23
C ASP A 269 10.94 -8.84 -9.39
N PRO A 270 11.10 -8.30 -10.60
CA PRO A 270 10.32 -8.72 -11.78
C PRO A 270 10.35 -10.22 -12.08
N VAL A 271 11.37 -10.93 -11.60
CA VAL A 271 11.46 -12.39 -11.78
C VAL A 271 10.36 -13.14 -11.05
N LEU A 272 9.85 -12.59 -9.94
CA LEU A 272 8.77 -13.17 -9.14
C LEU A 272 7.37 -12.88 -9.72
N GLY A 273 7.28 -11.99 -10.71
CA GLY A 273 6.00 -11.62 -11.33
C GLY A 273 5.05 -10.89 -10.39
N ALA A 274 3.78 -10.87 -10.76
CA ALA A 274 2.72 -10.27 -9.97
C ALA A 274 2.31 -11.21 -8.82
N ARG A 275 2.49 -10.78 -7.58
CA ARG A 275 2.17 -11.57 -6.37
C ARG A 275 1.10 -10.92 -5.50
N GLY A 276 0.79 -9.65 -5.77
CA GLY A 276 -0.22 -8.89 -5.03
C GLY A 276 -1.64 -9.37 -5.35
N ALA A 277 -2.58 -8.90 -4.55
CA ALA A 277 -3.98 -9.25 -4.66
C ALA A 277 -4.89 -8.14 -4.15
N VAL A 278 -6.18 -8.27 -4.42
CA VAL A 278 -7.25 -7.55 -3.73
C VAL A 278 -8.12 -8.56 -3.00
N TYR A 279 -8.34 -8.33 -1.72
CA TYR A 279 -9.27 -9.10 -0.89
C TYR A 279 -10.55 -8.32 -0.60
N LYS A 280 -11.62 -9.04 -0.31
CA LYS A 280 -12.83 -8.51 0.32
C LYS A 280 -12.86 -8.97 1.78
N VAL A 281 -13.12 -8.05 2.68
CA VAL A 281 -13.29 -8.32 4.11
C VAL A 281 -14.69 -7.88 4.52
N ASN A 282 -15.44 -8.76 5.17
CA ASN A 282 -16.72 -8.39 5.75
C ASN A 282 -16.49 -7.65 7.07
N PRO A 283 -16.87 -6.36 7.19
CA PRO A 283 -16.56 -5.55 8.36
C PRO A 283 -17.27 -6.02 9.65
N HIS A 284 -18.35 -6.83 9.52
CA HIS A 284 -19.12 -7.25 10.70
C HIS A 284 -18.68 -8.58 11.30
N ASN A 285 -18.00 -9.44 10.52
CA ASN A 285 -17.62 -10.78 11.00
C ASN A 285 -16.21 -11.20 10.61
N GLY A 286 -15.42 -10.31 9.99
CA GLY A 286 -14.04 -10.55 9.62
C GLY A 286 -13.83 -11.58 8.50
N HIS A 287 -14.90 -12.04 7.80
CA HIS A 287 -14.75 -13.03 6.73
C HIS A 287 -13.98 -12.46 5.56
N VAL A 288 -12.88 -13.13 5.17
CA VAL A 288 -11.97 -12.73 4.09
C VAL A 288 -12.22 -13.57 2.84
N LYS A 289 -12.31 -12.93 1.67
CA LYS A 289 -12.41 -13.56 0.35
C LYS A 289 -11.41 -12.94 -0.62
N LEU A 290 -10.77 -13.77 -1.45
CA LEU A 290 -10.00 -13.27 -2.58
C LEU A 290 -10.96 -12.67 -3.62
N PHE A 291 -10.70 -11.43 -4.06
CA PHE A 291 -11.42 -10.77 -5.15
C PHE A 291 -10.64 -10.82 -6.45
N ALA A 292 -9.37 -10.46 -6.44
CA ALA A 292 -8.49 -10.53 -7.60
C ALA A 292 -7.08 -10.98 -7.17
N ASP A 293 -6.45 -11.78 -8.02
CA ASP A 293 -5.09 -12.28 -7.84
C ASP A 293 -4.17 -11.74 -8.95
N ASP A 294 -2.88 -12.03 -8.83
CA ASP A 294 -1.86 -11.64 -9.83
C ASP A 294 -1.88 -10.13 -10.15
N VAL A 295 -2.08 -9.29 -9.14
CA VAL A 295 -1.98 -7.83 -9.25
C VAL A 295 -0.54 -7.42 -9.00
N MET A 296 0.05 -6.66 -9.95
CA MET A 296 1.45 -6.23 -9.82
C MET A 296 1.55 -5.09 -8.81
N SER A 297 2.24 -5.32 -7.69
CA SER A 297 2.61 -4.32 -6.68
C SER A 297 1.50 -3.32 -6.35
N PRO A 298 0.31 -3.76 -5.89
CA PRO A 298 -0.79 -2.87 -5.53
C PRO A 298 -0.44 -2.12 -4.25
N THR A 299 -0.64 -0.80 -4.25
CA THR A 299 -0.31 0.09 -3.11
C THR A 299 -1.46 0.98 -2.69
N GLY A 300 -2.35 1.33 -3.57
CA GLY A 300 -3.58 2.07 -3.29
C GLY A 300 -4.74 1.51 -4.12
N LEU A 301 -5.95 1.71 -3.67
CA LEU A 301 -7.15 1.34 -4.43
C LEU A 301 -8.31 2.29 -4.14
N ASP A 302 -9.22 2.40 -5.10
CA ASP A 302 -10.53 3.03 -4.93
C ASP A 302 -11.57 2.36 -5.84
N MET A 303 -12.83 2.73 -5.72
CA MET A 303 -13.94 2.09 -6.40
C MET A 303 -14.88 3.10 -7.05
N ASP A 304 -15.48 2.68 -8.17
CA ASP A 304 -16.63 3.39 -8.72
C ASP A 304 -17.97 2.86 -8.16
N ASP A 305 -19.05 3.59 -8.46
CA ASP A 305 -20.41 3.24 -8.02
C ASP A 305 -20.89 1.92 -8.63
N ASP A 306 -20.31 1.44 -9.73
CA ASP A 306 -20.58 0.17 -10.38
C ASP A 306 -19.85 -1.02 -9.74
N GLY A 307 -18.99 -0.74 -8.75
CA GLY A 307 -18.21 -1.73 -8.00
C GLY A 307 -16.96 -2.21 -8.73
N HIS A 308 -16.50 -1.50 -9.76
CA HIS A 308 -15.17 -1.74 -10.30
C HIS A 308 -14.12 -1.20 -9.34
N VAL A 309 -13.03 -1.96 -9.17
CA VAL A 309 -11.92 -1.58 -8.31
C VAL A 309 -10.79 -1.01 -9.17
N TYR A 310 -10.31 0.16 -8.82
CA TYR A 310 -9.15 0.79 -9.44
C TYR A 310 -7.96 0.63 -8.52
N VAL A 311 -6.86 0.13 -9.04
CA VAL A 311 -5.68 -0.21 -8.23
C VAL A 311 -4.46 0.50 -8.78
N ALA A 312 -3.81 1.26 -7.94
CA ALA A 312 -2.49 1.82 -8.24
C ALA A 312 -1.43 0.73 -8.14
N SER A 313 -0.64 0.58 -9.19
CA SER A 313 0.35 -0.47 -9.35
C SER A 313 1.75 0.14 -9.40
N LEU A 314 2.44 0.14 -8.25
CA LEU A 314 3.67 0.92 -8.03
C LEU A 314 4.80 0.53 -9.01
N PHE A 315 5.07 -0.76 -9.17
CA PHE A 315 6.07 -1.26 -10.11
C PHE A 315 5.45 -1.86 -11.39
N GLY A 316 4.14 -1.62 -11.60
CA GLY A 316 3.44 -2.07 -12.78
C GLY A 316 3.26 -0.98 -13.85
N LYS A 317 2.08 -0.92 -14.45
CA LYS A 317 1.81 -0.08 -15.62
C LYS A 317 0.98 1.17 -15.32
N GLY A 318 0.76 1.52 -14.06
CA GLY A 318 -0.10 2.64 -13.66
C GLY A 318 -1.36 2.17 -12.93
N VAL A 319 -2.51 2.80 -13.22
CA VAL A 319 -3.79 2.40 -12.62
C VAL A 319 -4.42 1.26 -13.42
N LEU A 320 -4.77 0.18 -12.72
CA LEU A 320 -5.51 -0.97 -13.24
C LEU A 320 -6.98 -0.85 -12.82
N ARG A 321 -7.91 -1.08 -13.75
CA ARG A 321 -9.33 -1.34 -13.43
C ARG A 321 -9.54 -2.84 -13.34
N LEU A 322 -10.07 -3.30 -12.23
CA LEU A 322 -10.52 -4.67 -11.99
C LEU A 322 -12.04 -4.71 -12.15
N SER A 323 -12.54 -5.51 -13.08
CA SER A 323 -13.98 -5.62 -13.31
C SER A 323 -14.70 -6.19 -12.09
N ALA A 324 -15.77 -5.54 -11.64
CA ALA A 324 -16.61 -5.98 -10.51
C ALA A 324 -17.09 -7.44 -10.62
N HIS A 325 -17.39 -7.91 -11.85
CA HIS A 325 -17.96 -9.21 -12.11
C HIS A 325 -16.94 -10.33 -12.36
N SER A 326 -15.75 -9.99 -12.88
CA SER A 326 -14.80 -11.00 -13.36
C SER A 326 -13.38 -10.82 -12.80
N GLY A 327 -13.09 -9.74 -12.09
CA GLY A 327 -11.73 -9.39 -11.66
C GLY A 327 -10.75 -9.13 -12.82
N LYS A 328 -11.25 -9.08 -14.10
CA LYS A 328 -10.40 -8.84 -15.27
C LYS A 328 -9.69 -7.50 -15.15
N GLN A 329 -8.37 -7.54 -15.30
CA GLN A 329 -7.51 -6.37 -15.18
C GLN A 329 -7.36 -5.66 -16.53
N THR A 330 -7.46 -4.33 -16.52
CA THR A 330 -7.25 -3.47 -17.69
C THR A 330 -6.51 -2.21 -17.23
N VAL A 331 -5.46 -1.80 -17.94
CA VAL A 331 -4.78 -0.52 -17.66
C VAL A 331 -5.67 0.62 -18.14
N VAL A 332 -6.06 1.51 -17.23
CA VAL A 332 -6.94 2.65 -17.53
C VAL A 332 -6.20 3.99 -17.45
N LEU A 333 -5.14 4.09 -16.68
CA LEU A 333 -4.25 5.25 -16.64
C LEU A 333 -2.79 4.76 -16.61
N PRO A 334 -2.08 4.78 -17.76
CA PRO A 334 -0.66 4.44 -17.77
C PRO A 334 0.16 5.45 -16.93
N GLY A 335 1.07 4.93 -16.11
CA GLY A 335 1.94 5.75 -15.27
C GLY A 335 3.14 4.95 -14.74
N MET A 336 4.17 5.67 -14.31
CA MET A 336 5.33 5.06 -13.67
C MET A 336 5.29 5.35 -12.17
N LEU A 337 5.63 4.34 -11.36
CA LEU A 337 5.67 4.46 -9.91
C LEU A 337 4.36 5.09 -9.38
N THR A 338 3.23 4.53 -9.83
CA THR A 338 1.89 4.97 -9.43
C THR A 338 1.58 4.34 -8.08
N ALA A 339 1.45 5.16 -7.04
CA ALA A 339 1.33 4.67 -5.68
C ALA A 339 -0.11 4.67 -5.17
N ASP A 340 -0.94 5.64 -5.61
CA ASP A 340 -2.31 5.71 -5.15
C ASP A 340 -3.26 6.25 -6.21
N VAL A 341 -4.57 5.98 -6.04
CA VAL A 341 -5.65 6.34 -6.94
C VAL A 341 -6.90 6.71 -6.16
N ASP A 342 -7.65 7.70 -6.65
CA ASP A 342 -8.92 8.16 -6.09
C ASP A 342 -9.90 8.47 -7.25
N ILE A 343 -11.11 7.95 -7.17
CA ILE A 343 -12.16 8.07 -8.17
C ILE A 343 -13.19 9.09 -7.71
N ARG A 344 -13.38 10.16 -8.49
CA ARG A 344 -14.35 11.21 -8.17
C ARG A 344 -15.26 11.47 -9.35
N GLY A 345 -16.45 10.88 -9.33
CA GLY A 345 -17.38 10.91 -10.46
C GLY A 345 -16.70 10.35 -11.71
N GLU A 346 -16.63 11.13 -12.78
CA GLU A 346 -16.00 10.72 -14.06
C GLU A 346 -14.49 11.00 -14.14
N SER A 347 -13.79 11.06 -13.01
CA SER A 347 -12.37 11.41 -13.00
C SER A 347 -11.55 10.47 -12.15
N ILE A 348 -10.39 10.07 -12.68
CA ILE A 348 -9.31 9.38 -11.95
C ILE A 348 -8.30 10.43 -11.49
N TYR A 349 -7.97 10.42 -10.21
CA TYR A 349 -6.82 11.09 -9.64
C TYR A 349 -5.78 10.04 -9.27
N ALA A 350 -4.51 10.29 -9.53
CA ALA A 350 -3.46 9.34 -9.16
C ALA A 350 -2.16 10.06 -8.82
N THR A 351 -1.39 9.44 -7.93
CA THR A 351 0.00 9.82 -7.71
C THR A 351 0.90 9.05 -8.66
N VAL A 352 1.87 9.71 -9.26
CA VAL A 352 2.86 9.11 -10.16
C VAL A 352 4.26 9.62 -9.86
N ASN A 353 5.29 8.90 -10.28
CA ASN A 353 6.70 9.15 -9.91
C ASN A 353 6.88 9.19 -8.38
N SER A 354 6.14 8.35 -7.67
CA SER A 354 6.01 8.46 -6.22
C SER A 354 7.26 8.06 -5.42
N LEU A 355 8.22 7.39 -6.04
CA LEU A 355 9.49 7.08 -5.42
C LEU A 355 10.60 7.98 -6.00
N PRO A 356 11.28 8.78 -5.18
CA PRO A 356 12.36 9.64 -5.66
C PRO A 356 13.56 8.80 -6.10
N ALA A 357 14.13 9.14 -7.24
CA ALA A 357 15.40 8.55 -7.63
C ALA A 357 16.53 8.97 -6.65
N PRO A 358 17.52 8.09 -6.41
CA PRO A 358 18.64 8.43 -5.52
C PRO A 358 19.31 9.73 -5.93
N ASN A 359 19.46 10.67 -4.99
CA ASN A 359 20.12 11.97 -5.20
C ASN A 359 19.46 12.90 -6.25
N ALA A 360 18.25 12.61 -6.70
CA ALA A 360 17.47 13.49 -7.55
C ALA A 360 16.56 14.41 -6.73
N ALA A 361 16.17 15.53 -7.33
CA ALA A 361 15.10 16.37 -6.77
C ALA A 361 13.77 15.59 -6.79
N PRO A 362 12.87 15.83 -5.84
CA PRO A 362 11.54 15.22 -5.85
C PRO A 362 10.80 15.54 -7.16
N ASP A 363 10.26 14.50 -7.83
CA ASP A 363 9.47 14.64 -9.08
C ASP A 363 8.11 13.94 -8.96
N GLY A 364 7.67 13.63 -7.75
CA GLY A 364 6.34 13.10 -7.50
C GLY A 364 5.25 14.06 -7.97
N ARG A 365 4.16 13.51 -8.52
CA ARG A 365 3.09 14.29 -9.13
C ARG A 365 1.73 13.74 -8.74
N VAL A 366 0.74 14.65 -8.72
CA VAL A 366 -0.68 14.28 -8.79
C VAL A 366 -1.18 14.59 -10.19
N VAL A 367 -1.80 13.61 -10.80
CA VAL A 367 -2.41 13.72 -12.13
C VAL A 367 -3.90 13.48 -12.06
N LYS A 368 -4.65 14.08 -13.01
CA LYS A 368 -6.08 13.86 -13.22
C LYS A 368 -6.34 13.45 -14.66
N ALA A 369 -7.18 12.45 -14.85
CA ALA A 369 -7.64 12.01 -16.16
C ALA A 369 -9.16 11.73 -16.14
N PRO A 370 -9.84 11.72 -17.30
CA PRO A 370 -11.19 11.14 -17.38
C PRO A 370 -11.18 9.67 -17.01
N LEU A 371 -12.27 9.21 -16.35
CA LEU A 371 -12.41 7.80 -15.94
C LEU A 371 -12.45 6.84 -17.15
N GLY A 372 -12.93 7.30 -18.30
CA GLY A 372 -13.08 6.47 -19.51
C GLY A 372 -14.20 5.43 -19.35
N ASP A 373 -14.83 5.06 -20.46
CA ASP A 373 -15.89 4.02 -20.51
C ASP A 373 -15.31 2.60 -20.31
#